data_519c256889720a0fad2a9337315de848
#
_entry.id   519c256889720a0fad2a9337315de848
#
_cell.length_a   1.000
_cell.length_b   1.000
_cell.length_c   1.000
_cell.angle_alpha   90.00
_cell.angle_beta   90.00
_cell.angle_gamma   90.00
#
_symmetry.space_group_name_H-M   'P 1'
#
loop_
_entity.id
_entity.type
_entity.pdbx_description
1 polymer ?
#
loop_
_entity_poly.entity_id
_entity_poly.type
_entity_poly.pdbx_seq_one_letter_code
_entity_poly.pdbx_strand_id
1 'polypeptide(L)'
;MAYKKDKKENQEKVEEKESEKVEEIDFQARIAELEKQNADLTIKCEEFQKDYLRARADCENVRKHKGEEVRRAYEEGKTETVEKILGIGDSLDWALKMPLDDKTREGIEMLLKKYHETLSNLGVVEFTPEVGTPFDPNTANAVMQMDGDEGEESGNIKQVFGRGYKLGEKVIRYAQVTVVK
;
A
#
# COMPACT_ATOMS: atom_id res chain seq x y z
N MET A 1 -35.96 -66.61 68.54
CA MET A 1 -36.44 -65.68 67.48
C MET A 1 -35.51 -64.45 67.34
N ALA A 2 -34.67 -64.09 68.31
CA ALA A 2 -33.78 -62.94 68.27
C ALA A 2 -32.60 -63.07 67.22
N TYR A 3 -32.00 -64.23 67.08
CA TYR A 3 -30.82 -64.53 66.26
C TYR A 3 -31.04 -64.38 64.73
N LYS A 4 -32.30 -64.47 64.27
CA LYS A 4 -32.65 -64.25 62.86
C LYS A 4 -32.86 -62.75 62.48
N LYS A 5 -33.12 -61.92 63.44
CA LYS A 5 -33.34 -60.47 63.25
C LYS A 5 -32.01 -59.76 63.15
N ASP A 6 -31.04 -60.09 63.98
CA ASP A 6 -29.68 -59.48 63.94
C ASP A 6 -28.93 -59.82 62.63
N LYS A 7 -29.17 -60.97 62.03
CA LYS A 7 -28.51 -61.39 60.81
C LYS A 7 -29.06 -60.67 59.57
N LYS A 8 -30.37 -60.32 59.60
CA LYS A 8 -31.03 -59.56 58.54
C LYS A 8 -30.60 -58.07 58.59
N GLU A 9 -30.59 -57.46 59.74
CA GLU A 9 -30.16 -56.08 59.96
C GLU A 9 -28.68 -55.86 59.59
N ASN A 10 -27.85 -56.87 59.83
CA ASN A 10 -26.44 -56.84 59.46
C ASN A 10 -26.22 -57.01 57.93
N GLN A 11 -27.08 -57.79 57.27
CA GLN A 11 -27.04 -57.92 55.80
C GLN A 11 -27.55 -56.67 55.10
N GLU A 12 -28.64 -56.06 55.57
CA GLU A 12 -29.16 -54.81 55.03
C GLU A 12 -28.15 -53.66 55.18
N LYS A 13 -27.44 -53.55 56.32
CA LYS A 13 -26.37 -52.53 56.51
C LYS A 13 -25.11 -52.78 55.67
N VAL A 14 -24.83 -54.01 55.29
CA VAL A 14 -23.72 -54.40 54.42
C VAL A 14 -24.08 -54.06 52.97
N GLU A 15 -25.29 -54.35 52.52
CA GLU A 15 -25.80 -54.02 51.18
C GLU A 15 -25.95 -52.51 50.98
N GLU A 16 -26.40 -51.78 52.00
CA GLU A 16 -26.49 -50.32 52.00
C GLU A 16 -25.09 -49.69 51.88
N LYS A 17 -24.11 -50.14 52.62
CA LYS A 17 -22.72 -49.70 52.53
C LYS A 17 -22.00 -50.03 51.22
N GLU A 18 -22.36 -51.17 50.61
CA GLU A 18 -21.83 -51.56 49.29
C GLU A 18 -22.46 -50.76 48.21
N SER A 19 -23.76 -50.40 48.24
CA SER A 19 -24.41 -49.54 47.29
C SER A 19 -23.91 -48.09 47.38
N GLU A 20 -23.74 -47.54 48.61
CA GLU A 20 -23.14 -46.20 48.80
C GLU A 20 -21.70 -46.15 48.25
N LYS A 21 -20.90 -47.18 48.44
CA LYS A 21 -19.54 -47.25 47.89
C LYS A 21 -19.52 -47.34 46.37
N VAL A 22 -20.45 -48.05 45.75
CA VAL A 22 -20.54 -48.19 44.31
C VAL A 22 -20.96 -46.83 43.70
N GLU A 23 -21.94 -46.12 44.30
CA GLU A 23 -22.32 -44.79 43.86
C GLU A 23 -21.18 -43.80 44.02
N GLU A 24 -20.42 -43.81 45.13
CA GLU A 24 -19.29 -42.92 45.35
C GLU A 24 -18.14 -43.15 44.36
N ILE A 25 -17.88 -44.39 43.97
CA ILE A 25 -16.90 -44.73 42.94
C ILE A 25 -17.37 -44.21 41.56
N ASP A 26 -18.66 -44.33 41.24
CA ASP A 26 -19.22 -43.83 39.97
C ASP A 26 -19.16 -42.32 39.88
N PHE A 27 -19.46 -41.60 40.98
CA PHE A 27 -19.32 -40.13 41.05
C PHE A 27 -17.87 -39.70 40.91
N GLN A 28 -16.91 -40.36 41.54
CA GLN A 28 -15.50 -40.02 41.40
C GLN A 28 -14.99 -40.27 39.99
N ALA A 29 -15.38 -41.33 39.33
CA ALA A 29 -15.05 -41.60 37.93
C ALA A 29 -15.64 -40.51 37.00
N ARG A 30 -16.87 -40.09 37.29
CA ARG A 30 -17.52 -39.00 36.50
C ARG A 30 -16.85 -37.65 36.72
N ILE A 31 -16.43 -37.34 37.94
CA ILE A 31 -15.68 -36.11 38.23
C ILE A 31 -14.36 -36.10 37.47
N ALA A 32 -13.60 -37.20 37.51
CA ALA A 32 -12.32 -37.31 36.79
C ALA A 32 -12.49 -37.17 35.28
N GLU A 33 -13.55 -37.74 34.71
CA GLU A 33 -13.87 -37.58 33.28
C GLU A 33 -14.22 -36.11 32.93
N LEU A 34 -15.02 -35.43 33.76
CA LEU A 34 -15.38 -34.02 33.59
C LEU A 34 -14.18 -33.11 33.75
N GLU A 35 -13.29 -33.38 34.71
CA GLU A 35 -12.04 -32.63 34.88
C GLU A 35 -11.15 -32.74 33.64
N LYS A 36 -11.02 -33.98 33.09
CA LYS A 36 -10.27 -34.20 31.85
C LYS A 36 -10.89 -33.45 30.68
N GLN A 37 -12.21 -33.49 30.51
CA GLN A 37 -12.91 -32.73 29.46
C GLN A 37 -12.73 -31.25 29.64
N ASN A 38 -12.77 -30.72 30.85
CA ASN A 38 -12.51 -29.30 31.13
C ASN A 38 -11.06 -28.91 30.79
N ALA A 39 -10.08 -29.73 31.10
CA ALA A 39 -8.69 -29.52 30.75
C ALA A 39 -8.52 -29.45 29.21
N ASP A 40 -9.08 -30.41 28.49
CA ASP A 40 -9.05 -30.48 27.02
C ASP A 40 -9.75 -29.28 26.38
N LEU A 41 -10.90 -28.85 26.92
CA LEU A 41 -11.62 -27.67 26.47
C LEU A 41 -10.83 -26.38 26.74
N THR A 42 -10.17 -26.30 27.88
CA THR A 42 -9.33 -25.15 28.23
C THR A 42 -8.18 -24.97 27.22
N ILE A 43 -7.48 -26.08 26.92
CA ILE A 43 -6.40 -26.10 25.92
C ILE A 43 -6.93 -25.65 24.56
N LYS A 44 -8.05 -26.18 24.11
CA LYS A 44 -8.68 -25.77 22.85
C LYS A 44 -9.08 -24.31 22.82
N CYS A 45 -9.63 -23.79 23.93
CA CYS A 45 -9.94 -22.38 24.06
C CYS A 45 -8.70 -21.49 23.93
N GLU A 46 -7.59 -21.87 24.55
CA GLU A 46 -6.33 -21.14 24.45
C GLU A 46 -5.76 -21.17 23.01
N GLU A 47 -5.84 -22.30 22.33
CA GLU A 47 -5.44 -22.42 20.92
C GLU A 47 -6.31 -21.54 20.02
N PHE A 48 -7.63 -21.61 20.16
CA PHE A 48 -8.54 -20.75 19.39
C PHE A 48 -8.32 -19.26 19.67
N GLN A 49 -8.03 -18.88 20.92
CA GLN A 49 -7.70 -17.49 21.24
C GLN A 49 -6.42 -17.04 20.55
N LYS A 50 -5.38 -17.86 20.52
CA LYS A 50 -4.14 -17.56 19.79
C LYS A 50 -4.38 -17.40 18.30
N ASP A 51 -5.12 -18.34 17.72
CA ASP A 51 -5.45 -18.31 16.29
C ASP A 51 -6.30 -17.08 15.93
N TYR A 52 -7.27 -16.74 16.77
CA TYR A 52 -8.08 -15.53 16.61
C TYR A 52 -7.24 -14.26 16.64
N LEU A 53 -6.32 -14.14 17.63
CA LEU A 53 -5.44 -12.97 17.73
C LEU A 53 -4.51 -12.87 16.52
N ARG A 54 -3.99 -13.99 16.05
CA ARG A 54 -3.16 -14.04 14.84
C ARG A 54 -3.94 -13.63 13.61
N ALA A 55 -5.11 -14.22 13.39
CA ALA A 55 -5.97 -13.88 12.26
C ALA A 55 -6.38 -12.40 12.26
N ARG A 56 -6.65 -11.85 13.46
CA ARG A 56 -6.95 -10.41 13.59
C ARG A 56 -5.76 -9.53 13.22
N ALA A 57 -4.56 -9.87 13.68
CA ALA A 57 -3.35 -9.14 13.30
C ALA A 57 -3.07 -9.22 11.80
N ASP A 58 -3.27 -10.39 11.19
CA ASP A 58 -3.13 -10.58 9.75
C ASP A 58 -4.15 -9.75 8.97
N CYS A 59 -5.40 -9.69 9.42
CA CYS A 59 -6.43 -8.82 8.84
C CYS A 59 -6.07 -7.33 8.91
N GLU A 60 -5.54 -6.87 10.04
CA GLU A 60 -5.09 -5.47 10.18
C GLU A 60 -3.92 -5.16 9.23
N ASN A 61 -2.95 -6.06 9.12
CA ASN A 61 -1.83 -5.94 8.19
C ASN A 61 -2.32 -5.89 6.72
N VAL A 62 -3.18 -6.83 6.33
CA VAL A 62 -3.77 -6.85 4.97
C VAL A 62 -4.52 -5.55 4.68
N ARG A 63 -5.32 -5.05 5.64
CA ARG A 63 -6.05 -3.79 5.48
C ARG A 63 -5.12 -2.60 5.27
N LYS A 64 -4.03 -2.53 6.04
CA LYS A 64 -3.02 -1.48 5.90
C LYS A 64 -2.35 -1.54 4.52
N HIS A 65 -1.86 -2.72 4.13
CA HIS A 65 -1.22 -2.91 2.83
C HIS A 65 -2.16 -2.60 1.67
N LYS A 66 -3.43 -3.03 1.75
CA LYS A 66 -4.43 -2.71 0.73
C LYS A 66 -4.70 -1.22 0.62
N GLY A 67 -4.74 -0.49 1.73
CA GLY A 67 -4.86 0.97 1.71
C GLY A 67 -3.68 1.66 1.00
N GLU A 68 -2.47 1.20 1.27
CA GLU A 68 -1.26 1.71 0.61
C GLU A 68 -1.21 1.35 -0.88
N GLU A 69 -1.60 0.11 -1.24
CA GLU A 69 -1.66 -0.36 -2.61
C GLU A 69 -2.67 0.44 -3.46
N VAL A 70 -3.87 0.67 -2.94
CA VAL A 70 -4.89 1.48 -3.61
C VAL A 70 -4.41 2.92 -3.83
N ARG A 71 -3.79 3.53 -2.80
CA ARG A 71 -3.23 4.87 -2.95
C ARG A 71 -2.14 4.92 -4.01
N ARG A 72 -1.21 3.95 -4.00
CA ARG A 72 -0.14 3.86 -5.00
C ARG A 72 -0.72 3.68 -6.41
N ALA A 73 -1.66 2.77 -6.60
CA ALA A 73 -2.30 2.55 -7.89
C ALA A 73 -3.02 3.81 -8.41
N TYR A 74 -3.66 4.59 -7.52
CA TYR A 74 -4.28 5.86 -7.87
C TYR A 74 -3.24 6.90 -8.31
N GLU A 75 -2.14 7.05 -7.56
CA GLU A 75 -1.05 7.97 -7.89
C GLU A 75 -0.35 7.58 -9.20
N GLU A 76 -0.13 6.29 -9.42
CA GLU A 76 0.43 5.77 -10.67
C GLU A 76 -0.50 6.02 -11.86
N GLY A 77 -1.79 5.71 -11.73
CA GLY A 77 -2.78 5.97 -12.78
C GLY A 77 -2.93 7.45 -13.12
N LYS A 78 -2.87 8.32 -12.09
CA LYS A 78 -2.86 9.77 -12.28
C LYS A 78 -1.60 10.21 -13.04
N THR A 79 -0.43 9.70 -12.67
CA THR A 79 0.85 10.01 -13.33
C THR A 79 0.83 9.58 -14.80
N GLU A 80 0.42 8.36 -15.08
CA GLU A 80 0.34 7.83 -16.46
C GLU A 80 -0.64 8.62 -17.33
N THR A 81 -1.77 9.02 -16.77
CA THR A 81 -2.75 9.85 -17.48
C THR A 81 -2.18 11.22 -17.82
N VAL A 82 -1.52 11.86 -16.86
CA VAL A 82 -0.88 13.16 -17.08
C VAL A 82 0.21 13.04 -18.15
N GLU A 83 1.07 12.03 -18.07
CA GLU A 83 2.14 11.80 -19.04
C GLU A 83 1.63 11.72 -20.48
N LYS A 84 0.51 11.01 -20.69
CA LYS A 84 -0.13 10.92 -22.02
C LYS A 84 -0.68 12.26 -22.51
N ILE A 85 -1.16 13.11 -21.60
CA ILE A 85 -1.69 14.44 -21.92
C ILE A 85 -0.57 15.43 -22.26
N LEU A 86 0.66 15.26 -21.70
CA LEU A 86 1.78 16.18 -21.99
C LEU A 86 2.09 16.28 -23.48
N GLY A 87 1.89 15.22 -24.25
CA GLY A 87 2.08 15.25 -25.73
C GLY A 87 1.18 16.24 -26.47
N ILE A 88 0.02 16.61 -25.89
CA ILE A 88 -0.87 17.63 -26.46
C ILE A 88 -0.20 19.00 -26.33
N GLY A 89 0.39 19.30 -25.17
CA GLY A 89 1.14 20.56 -24.96
C GLY A 89 2.31 20.70 -25.92
N ASP A 90 3.08 19.62 -26.10
CA ASP A 90 4.19 19.61 -27.07
C ASP A 90 3.71 19.90 -28.49
N SER A 91 2.54 19.38 -28.88
CA SER A 91 1.95 19.63 -30.19
C SER A 91 1.50 21.06 -30.37
N LEU A 92 0.97 21.70 -29.31
CA LEU A 92 0.60 23.12 -29.32
C LEU A 92 1.84 24.00 -29.39
N ASP A 93 2.89 23.72 -28.64
CA ASP A 93 4.17 24.41 -28.67
C ASP A 93 4.80 24.33 -30.07
N TRP A 94 4.71 23.14 -30.70
CA TRP A 94 5.22 22.94 -32.06
C TRP A 94 4.41 23.72 -33.09
N ALA A 95 3.08 23.76 -32.95
CA ALA A 95 2.21 24.54 -33.84
C ALA A 95 2.55 26.03 -33.82
N LEU A 96 2.90 26.57 -32.64
CA LEU A 96 3.31 28.01 -32.51
C LEU A 96 4.64 28.34 -33.22
N LYS A 97 5.47 27.33 -33.51
CA LYS A 97 6.73 27.52 -34.25
C LYS A 97 6.51 27.56 -35.76
N MET A 98 5.33 27.18 -36.25
CA MET A 98 4.99 27.26 -37.66
C MET A 98 4.63 28.70 -38.08
N PRO A 99 4.75 29.02 -39.36
CA PRO A 99 4.24 30.31 -39.89
C PRO A 99 2.71 30.29 -39.83
N LEU A 100 2.14 31.14 -38.94
CA LEU A 100 0.72 31.23 -38.67
C LEU A 100 0.29 32.71 -38.87
N ASP A 101 -0.95 32.93 -39.26
CA ASP A 101 -1.58 34.23 -39.18
C ASP A 101 -1.84 34.63 -37.71
N ASP A 102 -1.91 35.93 -37.46
CA ASP A 102 -1.98 36.47 -36.08
C ASP A 102 -3.19 35.95 -35.29
N LYS A 103 -4.35 35.81 -35.95
CA LYS A 103 -5.57 35.30 -35.28
C LYS A 103 -5.43 33.81 -34.88
N THR A 104 -4.86 32.98 -35.73
CA THR A 104 -4.63 31.57 -35.43
C THR A 104 -3.58 31.40 -34.31
N ARG A 105 -2.53 32.20 -34.35
CA ARG A 105 -1.51 32.28 -33.30
C ARG A 105 -2.12 32.62 -31.95
N GLU A 106 -2.91 33.68 -31.87
CA GLU A 106 -3.59 34.10 -30.64
C GLU A 106 -4.52 32.99 -30.11
N GLY A 107 -5.24 32.31 -30.99
CA GLY A 107 -6.10 31.18 -30.62
C GLY A 107 -5.33 30.01 -29.99
N ILE A 108 -4.17 29.66 -30.57
CA ILE A 108 -3.32 28.57 -30.05
C ILE A 108 -2.67 28.98 -28.72
N GLU A 109 -2.24 30.23 -28.56
CA GLU A 109 -1.69 30.75 -27.30
C GLU A 109 -2.74 30.69 -26.17
N MET A 110 -4.00 31.02 -26.45
CA MET A 110 -5.09 30.89 -25.49
C MET A 110 -5.32 29.41 -25.09
N LEU A 111 -5.27 28.48 -26.03
CA LEU A 111 -5.38 27.03 -25.75
C LEU A 111 -4.22 26.55 -24.90
N LEU A 112 -2.99 26.97 -25.22
CA LEU A 112 -1.80 26.61 -24.47
C LEU A 112 -1.85 27.14 -23.04
N LYS A 113 -2.29 28.38 -22.86
CA LYS A 113 -2.51 28.97 -21.53
C LYS A 113 -3.52 28.14 -20.72
N LYS A 114 -4.67 27.80 -21.33
CA LYS A 114 -5.69 26.96 -20.67
C LYS A 114 -5.16 25.58 -20.32
N TYR A 115 -4.35 25.00 -21.17
CA TYR A 115 -3.67 23.73 -20.94
C TYR A 115 -2.75 23.80 -19.70
N HIS A 116 -1.89 24.82 -19.59
CA HIS A 116 -1.02 25.02 -18.43
C HIS A 116 -1.82 25.27 -17.13
N GLU A 117 -2.90 26.04 -17.18
CA GLU A 117 -3.79 26.25 -16.04
C GLU A 117 -4.42 24.92 -15.59
N THR A 118 -4.82 24.07 -16.53
CA THR A 118 -5.39 22.74 -16.22
C THR A 118 -4.38 21.82 -15.57
N LEU A 119 -3.14 21.80 -16.07
CA LEU A 119 -2.04 21.03 -15.47
C LEU A 119 -1.73 21.52 -14.05
N SER A 120 -1.68 22.83 -13.85
CA SER A 120 -1.46 23.42 -12.53
C SER A 120 -2.57 23.04 -11.53
N ASN A 121 -3.84 23.04 -11.96
CA ASN A 121 -4.97 22.59 -11.13
C ASN A 121 -4.90 21.09 -10.76
N LEU A 122 -4.27 20.28 -11.59
CA LEU A 122 -3.98 18.87 -11.29
C LEU A 122 -2.78 18.68 -10.34
N GLY A 123 -2.09 19.80 -10.01
CA GLY A 123 -0.89 19.76 -9.17
C GLY A 123 0.38 19.41 -9.93
N VAL A 124 0.35 19.53 -11.27
CA VAL A 124 1.52 19.36 -12.12
C VAL A 124 2.26 20.68 -12.22
N VAL A 125 3.55 20.65 -11.93
CA VAL A 125 4.43 21.82 -12.01
C VAL A 125 5.42 21.61 -13.14
N GLU A 126 5.46 22.59 -14.04
CA GLU A 126 6.45 22.67 -15.10
C GLU A 126 7.76 23.25 -14.56
N PHE A 127 8.88 22.72 -15.03
CA PHE A 127 10.19 23.28 -14.74
C PHE A 127 11.10 23.21 -15.97
N THR A 128 11.98 24.18 -16.08
CA THR A 128 12.96 24.27 -17.15
C THR A 128 14.32 24.52 -16.51
N PRO A 129 15.28 23.61 -16.68
CA PRO A 129 16.64 23.85 -16.20
C PRO A 129 17.25 25.09 -16.88
N GLU A 130 18.06 25.82 -16.16
CA GLU A 130 18.73 26.99 -16.71
C GLU A 130 19.95 26.59 -17.59
N VAL A 131 20.10 27.27 -18.72
CA VAL A 131 21.26 27.09 -19.60
C VAL A 131 22.52 27.57 -18.88
N GLY A 132 23.62 26.83 -19.04
CA GLY A 132 24.90 27.16 -18.37
C GLY A 132 25.03 26.54 -16.97
N THR A 133 23.97 25.94 -16.42
CA THR A 133 24.04 25.25 -15.12
C THR A 133 24.51 23.80 -15.29
N PRO A 134 25.13 23.18 -14.24
CA PRO A 134 25.49 21.78 -14.27
C PRO A 134 24.30 20.85 -14.53
N PHE A 135 24.50 19.83 -15.33
CA PHE A 135 23.49 18.82 -15.61
C PHE A 135 23.14 18.00 -14.38
N ASP A 136 21.83 17.94 -14.02
CA ASP A 136 21.32 17.09 -12.94
C ASP A 136 20.49 15.93 -13.53
N PRO A 137 20.98 14.68 -13.39
CA PRO A 137 20.29 13.48 -13.88
C PRO A 137 18.92 13.23 -13.21
N ASN A 138 18.63 13.82 -12.04
CA ASN A 138 17.37 13.65 -11.34
C ASN A 138 16.24 14.51 -11.94
N THR A 139 16.58 15.54 -12.70
CA THR A 139 15.61 16.51 -13.26
C THR A 139 15.65 16.57 -14.78
N ALA A 140 16.79 16.24 -15.39
CA ALA A 140 16.97 16.38 -16.83
C ALA A 140 17.50 15.08 -17.47
N ASN A 141 17.20 14.91 -18.76
CA ASN A 141 17.72 13.84 -19.60
C ASN A 141 18.54 14.46 -20.74
N ALA A 142 19.82 14.12 -20.78
CA ALA A 142 20.71 14.55 -21.86
C ALA A 142 20.43 13.74 -23.13
N VAL A 143 19.81 14.39 -24.11
CA VAL A 143 19.46 13.78 -25.40
C VAL A 143 20.66 13.76 -26.35
N MET A 144 21.52 14.79 -26.26
CA MET A 144 22.66 14.97 -27.14
C MET A 144 23.81 15.66 -26.37
N GLN A 145 25.01 15.39 -26.81
CA GLN A 145 26.22 16.14 -26.42
C GLN A 145 26.68 16.98 -27.60
N MET A 146 27.08 18.22 -27.33
CA MET A 146 27.61 19.13 -28.33
C MET A 146 28.93 19.73 -27.86
N ASP A 147 29.80 20.07 -28.79
CA ASP A 147 31.03 20.77 -28.44
C ASP A 147 30.71 22.14 -27.85
N GLY A 148 31.47 22.51 -26.82
CA GLY A 148 31.30 23.79 -26.12
C GLY A 148 31.77 24.93 -26.97
N ASP A 149 31.16 26.11 -26.80
CA ASP A 149 31.67 27.38 -27.31
C ASP A 149 32.71 27.98 -26.32
N GLU A 150 33.45 29.02 -26.73
CA GLU A 150 34.44 29.64 -25.85
C GLU A 150 33.81 30.12 -24.52
N GLY A 151 34.25 29.55 -23.41
CA GLY A 151 33.78 29.88 -22.06
C GLY A 151 32.69 28.96 -21.51
N GLU A 152 32.21 27.94 -22.26
CA GLU A 152 31.29 26.92 -21.75
C GLU A 152 32.05 25.78 -21.06
N GLU A 153 31.59 25.36 -19.89
CA GLU A 153 32.19 24.27 -19.13
C GLU A 153 31.57 22.93 -19.55
N SER A 154 32.43 21.89 -19.64
CA SER A 154 31.98 20.52 -19.92
C SER A 154 31.02 20.04 -18.82
N GLY A 155 29.95 19.38 -19.23
CA GLY A 155 28.92 18.86 -18.33
C GLY A 155 27.80 19.87 -18.02
N ASN A 156 27.88 21.10 -18.48
CA ASN A 156 26.80 22.08 -18.32
C ASN A 156 25.73 21.94 -19.41
N ILE A 157 24.52 22.41 -19.11
CA ILE A 157 23.41 22.43 -20.03
C ILE A 157 23.65 23.50 -21.07
N LYS A 158 23.77 23.11 -22.35
CA LYS A 158 23.93 24.01 -23.49
C LYS A 158 22.60 24.53 -24.03
N GLN A 159 21.60 23.65 -24.11
CA GLN A 159 20.29 23.99 -24.65
C GLN A 159 19.20 23.09 -24.05
N VAL A 160 17.99 23.67 -23.89
CA VAL A 160 16.81 22.95 -23.47
C VAL A 160 15.86 22.78 -24.65
N PHE A 161 15.52 21.54 -25.00
CA PHE A 161 14.61 21.20 -26.08
C PHE A 161 13.18 20.95 -25.60
N GLY A 162 13.05 20.39 -24.39
CA GLY A 162 11.76 20.04 -23.83
C GLY A 162 11.70 20.33 -22.34
N ARG A 163 10.55 20.80 -21.91
CA ARG A 163 10.29 21.15 -20.53
C ARG A 163 10.12 19.89 -19.69
N GLY A 164 10.54 19.95 -18.43
CA GLY A 164 10.28 18.91 -17.43
C GLY A 164 8.97 19.16 -16.70
N TYR A 165 8.36 18.09 -16.21
CA TYR A 165 7.11 18.14 -15.45
C TYR A 165 7.20 17.27 -14.21
N LYS A 166 6.69 17.78 -13.08
CA LYS A 166 6.62 17.04 -11.81
C LYS A 166 5.22 17.11 -11.22
N LEU A 167 4.81 16.05 -10.53
CA LEU A 167 3.57 15.97 -9.76
C LEU A 167 3.94 15.81 -8.28
N GLY A 168 3.78 16.87 -7.51
CA GLY A 168 4.35 16.96 -6.17
C GLY A 168 5.88 16.84 -6.24
N GLU A 169 6.43 15.84 -5.55
CA GLU A 169 7.88 15.56 -5.53
C GLU A 169 8.36 14.64 -6.67
N LYS A 170 7.43 13.93 -7.33
CA LYS A 170 7.75 12.94 -8.36
C LYS A 170 7.91 13.61 -9.72
N VAL A 171 9.06 13.40 -10.37
CA VAL A 171 9.26 13.78 -11.77
C VAL A 171 8.45 12.82 -12.65
N ILE A 172 7.50 13.37 -13.43
CA ILE A 172 6.71 12.64 -14.43
C ILE A 172 7.49 12.56 -15.73
N ARG A 173 8.08 13.69 -16.15
CA ARG A 173 8.83 13.81 -17.38
C ARG A 173 10.08 14.66 -17.14
N TYR A 174 11.22 14.13 -17.51
CA TYR A 174 12.49 14.84 -17.42
C TYR A 174 12.57 15.93 -18.49
N ALA A 175 13.21 17.05 -18.15
CA ALA A 175 13.54 18.05 -19.15
C ALA A 175 14.54 17.48 -20.17
N GLN A 176 14.30 17.72 -21.45
CA GLN A 176 15.22 17.28 -22.51
C GLN A 176 16.25 18.36 -22.78
N VAL A 177 17.50 18.03 -22.58
CA VAL A 177 18.61 18.98 -22.68
C VAL A 177 19.74 18.47 -23.55
N THR A 178 20.51 19.39 -24.10
CA THR A 178 21.84 19.11 -24.65
C THR A 178 22.88 19.56 -23.63
N VAL A 179 23.92 18.76 -23.46
CA VAL A 179 25.03 19.07 -22.56
C VAL A 179 26.31 19.34 -23.35
N VAL A 180 27.17 20.17 -22.79
CA VAL A 180 28.49 20.46 -23.32
C VAL A 180 29.38 19.24 -23.11
N LYS A 181 30.12 18.81 -24.15
CA LYS A 181 31.02 17.68 -24.12
C LYS A 181 32.26 17.95 -23.29
#